data_46d0f5e73407898db0221322ef8f03b6
#
_entry.id   46d0f5e73407898db0221322ef8f03b6
#
_cell.length_a   1.000
_cell.length_b   1.000
_cell.length_c   1.000
_cell.angle_alpha   90.00
_cell.angle_beta   90.00
_cell.angle_gamma   90.00
#
_symmetry.space_group_name_H-M   'P 1'
#
loop_
_entity.id
_entity.type
_entity.pdbx_description
1 polymer ?
#
loop_
_entity_poly.entity_id
_entity_poly.type
_entity_poly.pdbx_seq_one_letter_code
_entity_poly.pdbx_strand_id
1 'polypeptide(L)'
;MHAQHDRHRGWNPFWAALGAALLVLVPLVGGTVLLSRQQLSRQLRQAARSQQGVAVQLPRESDRLTVLVCTAGEQPGFVLAYLNASQNGVHLLAVPAGLQVTFADEDAALADCYAAAGPARCRQALMECLPLPEDTRYLALSEAVLERITARYGPVRVGFSGAMTAGELARYGRDSRVQGLSAAEAHGFLTGMDADAVVPQAHRAAARGAVWDAFFRQNLDL
;
A
#
# COMPACT_ATOMS: atom_id res chain seq x y z
N MET A 1 -90.23 -18.80 -27.08
CA MET A 1 -89.08 -18.14 -27.76
C MET A 1 -88.22 -17.55 -26.71
N HIS A 2 -87.17 -18.21 -26.29
CA HIS A 2 -86.16 -17.74 -25.34
C HIS A 2 -84.87 -17.55 -26.11
N ALA A 3 -84.41 -16.30 -26.21
CA ALA A 3 -83.09 -15.94 -26.72
C ALA A 3 -82.10 -16.09 -25.61
N GLN A 4 -81.17 -17.03 -25.73
CA GLN A 4 -80.02 -17.18 -24.89
C GLN A 4 -79.00 -16.13 -25.28
N HIS A 5 -78.65 -15.29 -24.34
CA HIS A 5 -77.58 -14.26 -24.44
C HIS A 5 -76.22 -14.87 -24.03
N ASP A 6 -75.49 -15.31 -25.03
CA ASP A 6 -74.11 -15.71 -24.86
C ASP A 6 -73.22 -14.47 -24.56
N ARG A 7 -72.84 -14.31 -23.30
CA ARG A 7 -71.82 -13.36 -22.90
C ARG A 7 -70.47 -13.98 -23.12
N HIS A 8 -69.91 -13.85 -24.31
CA HIS A 8 -68.47 -14.07 -24.50
C HIS A 8 -67.70 -12.99 -23.72
N ARG A 9 -67.16 -13.38 -22.57
CA ARG A 9 -66.26 -12.61 -21.75
C ARG A 9 -64.96 -12.46 -22.52
N GLY A 10 -64.84 -11.45 -23.36
CA GLY A 10 -63.61 -11.13 -24.09
C GLY A 10 -62.48 -10.85 -23.13
N TRP A 11 -61.59 -11.80 -23.03
CA TRP A 11 -60.35 -11.59 -22.31
C TRP A 11 -59.56 -10.52 -23.07
N ASN A 12 -59.39 -9.32 -22.44
CA ASN A 12 -58.73 -8.20 -23.07
C ASN A 12 -57.35 -8.60 -23.59
N PRO A 13 -57.04 -8.49 -24.88
CA PRO A 13 -55.75 -8.90 -25.46
C PRO A 13 -54.55 -8.24 -24.77
N PHE A 14 -54.80 -7.12 -24.12
CA PHE A 14 -53.81 -6.43 -23.28
C PHE A 14 -53.34 -7.28 -22.11
N TRP A 15 -54.27 -7.95 -21.39
CA TRP A 15 -53.90 -8.79 -20.25
C TRP A 15 -53.21 -10.08 -20.67
N ALA A 16 -53.54 -10.61 -21.84
CA ALA A 16 -52.83 -11.76 -22.40
C ALA A 16 -51.39 -11.39 -22.82
N ALA A 17 -51.20 -10.24 -23.45
CA ALA A 17 -49.89 -9.73 -23.81
C ALA A 17 -49.03 -9.40 -22.60
N LEU A 18 -49.59 -8.78 -21.55
CA LEU A 18 -48.94 -8.48 -20.30
C LEU A 18 -48.49 -9.75 -19.56
N GLY A 19 -49.38 -10.76 -19.50
CA GLY A 19 -49.06 -12.07 -18.91
C GLY A 19 -47.90 -12.78 -19.63
N ALA A 20 -47.92 -12.77 -20.97
CA ALA A 20 -46.85 -13.37 -21.77
C ALA A 20 -45.52 -12.62 -21.58
N ALA A 21 -45.52 -11.27 -21.52
CA ALA A 21 -44.34 -10.49 -21.27
C ALA A 21 -43.74 -10.74 -19.88
N LEU A 22 -44.57 -10.83 -18.83
CA LEU A 22 -44.15 -11.16 -17.47
C LEU A 22 -43.59 -12.59 -17.38
N LEU A 23 -44.15 -13.55 -18.09
CA LEU A 23 -43.69 -14.93 -18.09
C LEU A 23 -42.30 -15.09 -18.72
N VAL A 24 -41.90 -14.19 -19.62
CA VAL A 24 -40.55 -14.15 -20.20
C VAL A 24 -39.61 -13.33 -19.36
N LEU A 25 -40.04 -12.17 -18.87
CA LEU A 25 -39.20 -11.21 -18.17
C LEU A 25 -38.78 -11.69 -16.78
N VAL A 26 -39.68 -12.33 -16.04
CA VAL A 26 -39.40 -12.83 -14.69
C VAL A 26 -38.30 -13.92 -14.66
N PRO A 27 -38.29 -14.95 -15.50
CA PRO A 27 -37.19 -15.91 -15.52
C PRO A 27 -35.89 -15.32 -16.08
N LEU A 28 -35.96 -14.34 -16.98
CA LEU A 28 -34.78 -13.69 -17.56
C LEU A 28 -34.08 -12.82 -16.53
N VAL A 29 -34.80 -12.02 -15.76
CA VAL A 29 -34.25 -11.21 -14.66
C VAL A 29 -33.83 -12.10 -13.48
N GLY A 30 -34.66 -13.07 -13.10
CA GLY A 30 -34.35 -14.02 -12.03
C GLY A 30 -33.13 -14.88 -12.35
N GLY A 31 -33.01 -15.35 -13.59
CA GLY A 31 -31.87 -16.12 -14.08
C GLY A 31 -30.55 -15.32 -14.05
N THR A 32 -30.57 -14.07 -14.48
CA THR A 32 -29.36 -13.21 -14.44
C THR A 32 -28.92 -12.91 -13.02
N VAL A 33 -29.84 -12.66 -12.09
CA VAL A 33 -29.54 -12.41 -10.67
C VAL A 33 -28.99 -13.69 -10.00
N LEU A 34 -29.54 -14.87 -10.31
CA LEU A 34 -29.04 -16.14 -9.79
C LEU A 34 -27.65 -16.48 -10.33
N LEU A 35 -27.41 -16.27 -11.64
CA LEU A 35 -26.11 -16.50 -12.26
C LEU A 35 -25.03 -15.55 -11.72
N SER A 36 -25.35 -14.27 -11.55
CA SER A 36 -24.41 -13.29 -10.98
C SER A 36 -24.09 -13.61 -9.51
N ARG A 37 -25.05 -14.06 -8.70
CA ARG A 37 -24.80 -14.53 -7.33
C ARG A 37 -23.93 -15.79 -7.29
N GLN A 38 -24.16 -16.73 -8.20
CA GLN A 38 -23.32 -17.93 -8.29
C GLN A 38 -21.89 -17.62 -8.75
N GLN A 39 -21.70 -16.71 -9.71
CA GLN A 39 -20.38 -16.26 -10.13
C GLN A 39 -19.64 -15.53 -9.00
N LEU A 40 -20.31 -14.61 -8.31
CA LEU A 40 -19.74 -13.90 -7.17
C LEU A 40 -19.34 -14.86 -6.03
N SER A 41 -20.20 -15.84 -5.72
CA SER A 41 -19.89 -16.85 -4.69
C SER A 41 -18.73 -17.77 -5.09
N ARG A 42 -18.59 -18.08 -6.39
CA ARG A 42 -17.42 -18.84 -6.90
C ARG A 42 -16.14 -18.02 -6.81
N GLN A 43 -16.19 -16.74 -7.19
CA GLN A 43 -15.04 -15.83 -7.08
C GLN A 43 -14.63 -15.64 -5.62
N LEU A 44 -15.58 -15.44 -4.70
CA LEU A 44 -15.29 -15.33 -3.26
C LEU A 44 -14.71 -16.64 -2.69
N ARG A 45 -15.21 -17.81 -3.10
CA ARG A 45 -14.64 -19.10 -2.69
C ARG A 45 -13.25 -19.34 -3.29
N GLN A 46 -12.99 -18.90 -4.51
CA GLN A 46 -11.66 -18.97 -5.12
C GLN A 46 -10.69 -18.00 -4.43
N ALA A 47 -11.12 -16.77 -4.15
CA ALA A 47 -10.33 -15.81 -3.38
C ALA A 47 -10.04 -16.31 -1.95
N ALA A 48 -11.03 -16.90 -1.27
CA ALA A 48 -10.82 -17.50 0.05
C ALA A 48 -9.88 -18.73 0.00
N ARG A 49 -9.93 -19.54 -1.06
CA ARG A 49 -9.01 -20.66 -1.25
C ARG A 49 -7.60 -20.21 -1.59
N SER A 50 -7.43 -19.14 -2.37
CA SER A 50 -6.11 -18.56 -2.64
C SER A 50 -5.49 -17.88 -1.41
N GLN A 51 -6.32 -17.38 -0.48
CA GLN A 51 -5.84 -16.87 0.81
C GLN A 51 -5.50 -17.98 1.82
N GLN A 52 -6.11 -19.15 1.73
CA GLN A 52 -5.81 -20.30 2.60
C GLN A 52 -4.52 -21.04 2.23
N GLY A 53 -3.90 -20.71 1.12
CA GLY A 53 -2.70 -21.39 0.61
C GLY A 53 -1.37 -20.73 0.95
N VAL A 54 -1.36 -19.54 1.54
CA VAL A 54 -0.12 -18.94 2.02
C VAL A 54 0.14 -19.47 3.43
N ALA A 55 0.86 -20.59 3.51
CA ALA A 55 1.46 -21.00 4.78
C ALA A 55 2.44 -19.89 5.19
N VAL A 56 2.02 -19.05 6.14
CA VAL A 56 2.92 -18.08 6.76
C VAL A 56 3.95 -18.92 7.52
N GLN A 57 5.13 -19.06 6.93
CA GLN A 57 6.25 -19.64 7.66
C GLN A 57 6.67 -18.64 8.71
N LEU A 58 6.65 -19.07 9.95
CA LEU A 58 7.21 -18.25 11.04
C LEU A 58 8.71 -18.06 10.78
N PRO A 59 9.24 -16.84 11.02
CA PRO A 59 10.66 -16.56 10.88
C PRO A 59 11.49 -17.54 11.72
N ARG A 60 12.58 -18.01 11.14
CA ARG A 60 13.58 -18.81 11.86
C ARG A 60 14.65 -17.86 12.40
N GLU A 61 15.32 -18.25 13.47
CA GLU A 61 16.44 -17.48 14.03
C GLU A 61 17.55 -17.18 13.01
N SER A 62 17.71 -18.03 12.00
CA SER A 62 18.68 -17.85 10.91
C SER A 62 18.23 -16.91 9.81
N ASP A 63 16.95 -16.51 9.80
CA ASP A 63 16.41 -15.75 8.69
C ASP A 63 16.93 -14.30 8.69
N ARG A 64 17.32 -13.88 7.52
CA ARG A 64 17.79 -12.53 7.22
C ARG A 64 17.04 -12.02 6.00
N LEU A 65 16.66 -10.77 6.02
CA LEU A 65 15.93 -10.15 4.92
C LEU A 65 16.44 -8.74 4.70
N THR A 66 16.84 -8.43 3.48
CA THR A 66 17.14 -7.08 3.04
C THR A 66 16.00 -6.56 2.19
N VAL A 67 15.47 -5.39 2.55
CA VAL A 67 14.34 -4.77 1.85
C VAL A 67 14.68 -3.33 1.51
N LEU A 68 14.57 -2.98 0.23
CA LEU A 68 14.53 -1.58 -0.18
C LEU A 68 13.10 -1.07 0.00
N VAL A 69 12.91 -0.14 0.90
CA VAL A 69 11.63 0.54 1.08
C VAL A 69 11.65 1.86 0.34
N CYS A 70 10.73 2.00 -0.60
CA CYS A 70 10.55 3.20 -1.40
C CYS A 70 9.26 3.90 -0.95
N THR A 71 9.34 5.14 -0.52
CA THR A 71 8.17 5.96 -0.21
C THR A 71 7.82 6.80 -1.42
N ALA A 72 6.63 6.56 -2.00
CA ALA A 72 6.16 7.29 -3.18
C ALA A 72 5.77 8.73 -2.84
N GLY A 73 6.15 9.68 -3.68
CA GLY A 73 5.84 11.11 -3.52
C GLY A 73 6.54 11.91 -4.61
N GLU A 74 6.32 13.23 -4.66
CA GLU A 74 7.05 14.13 -5.57
C GLU A 74 8.57 14.04 -5.35
N GLN A 75 8.98 13.84 -4.11
CA GLN A 75 10.34 13.55 -3.73
C GLN A 75 10.38 12.19 -3.03
N PRO A 76 10.63 11.11 -3.76
CA PRO A 76 10.60 9.77 -3.20
C PRO A 76 11.68 9.60 -2.13
N GLY A 77 11.33 8.89 -1.06
CA GLY A 77 12.28 8.52 0.00
C GLY A 77 12.71 7.07 -0.14
N PHE A 78 13.96 6.78 0.19
CA PHE A 78 14.53 5.43 0.10
C PHE A 78 15.24 5.04 1.39
N VAL A 79 15.01 3.82 1.84
CA VAL A 79 15.74 3.22 2.96
C VAL A 79 15.98 1.73 2.68
N LEU A 80 17.18 1.28 2.94
CA LEU A 80 17.49 -0.14 3.01
C LEU A 80 17.30 -0.60 4.46
N ALA A 81 16.38 -1.53 4.67
CA ALA A 81 16.12 -2.18 5.94
C ALA A 81 16.75 -3.58 5.92
N TYR A 82 17.66 -3.85 6.81
CA TYR A 82 18.22 -5.15 7.04
C TYR A 82 17.64 -5.74 8.33
N LEU A 83 16.81 -6.76 8.16
CA LEU A 83 16.17 -7.48 9.25
C LEU A 83 16.99 -8.72 9.58
N ASN A 84 17.30 -8.91 10.84
CA ASN A 84 18.05 -10.05 11.33
C ASN A 84 17.32 -10.69 12.50
N ALA A 85 16.70 -11.83 12.26
CA ALA A 85 15.92 -12.55 13.27
C ALA A 85 16.81 -13.02 14.43
N SER A 86 18.06 -13.43 14.18
CA SER A 86 18.97 -13.90 15.24
C SER A 86 19.35 -12.81 16.24
N GLN A 87 19.33 -11.55 15.81
CA GLN A 87 19.67 -10.39 16.65
C GLN A 87 18.42 -9.65 17.15
N ASN A 88 17.26 -10.11 16.72
CA ASN A 88 15.98 -9.42 16.95
C ASN A 88 16.07 -7.91 16.63
N GLY A 89 16.67 -7.58 15.50
CA GLY A 89 17.03 -6.22 15.17
C GLY A 89 16.80 -5.84 13.72
N VAL A 90 16.58 -4.54 13.54
CA VAL A 90 16.51 -3.89 12.22
C VAL A 90 17.61 -2.86 12.11
N HIS A 91 18.44 -2.97 11.07
CA HIS A 91 19.40 -1.94 10.72
C HIS A 91 18.88 -1.16 9.52
N LEU A 92 18.87 0.17 9.63
CA LEU A 92 18.35 1.06 8.61
C LEU A 92 19.47 1.86 7.99
N LEU A 93 19.56 1.86 6.67
CA LEU A 93 20.45 2.70 5.90
C LEU A 93 19.61 3.63 5.00
N ALA A 94 19.62 4.92 5.32
CA ALA A 94 19.00 5.92 4.46
C ALA A 94 19.76 6.03 3.13
N VAL A 95 19.06 5.92 2.02
CA VAL A 95 19.63 6.06 0.68
C VAL A 95 19.21 7.42 0.14
N PRO A 96 20.16 8.29 -0.24
CA PRO A 96 19.83 9.59 -0.81
C PRO A 96 19.07 9.46 -2.13
N ALA A 97 18.02 10.25 -2.30
CA ALA A 97 17.23 10.27 -3.55
C ALA A 97 18.07 10.72 -4.77
N GLY A 98 19.09 11.56 -4.53
CA GLY A 98 20.06 12.01 -5.55
C GLY A 98 21.25 11.07 -5.76
N LEU A 99 21.26 9.86 -5.17
CA LEU A 99 22.31 8.88 -5.43
C LEU A 99 22.35 8.57 -6.93
N GLN A 100 23.54 8.72 -7.54
CA GLN A 100 23.75 8.40 -8.95
C GLN A 100 23.78 6.88 -9.13
N VAL A 101 22.95 6.39 -10.02
CA VAL A 101 22.82 4.97 -10.39
C VAL A 101 22.79 4.84 -11.91
N THR A 102 23.22 3.70 -12.43
CA THR A 102 23.10 3.44 -13.86
C THR A 102 21.67 3.08 -14.22
N PHE A 103 21.07 3.87 -15.13
CA PHE A 103 19.74 3.65 -15.65
C PHE A 103 19.71 3.85 -17.16
N ALA A 104 19.33 2.81 -17.93
CA ALA A 104 19.31 2.82 -19.38
C ALA A 104 20.67 3.23 -20.01
N ASP A 105 21.77 2.72 -19.44
CA ASP A 105 23.16 2.98 -19.82
C ASP A 105 23.65 4.43 -19.59
N GLU A 106 22.90 5.21 -18.81
CA GLU A 106 23.25 6.57 -18.43
C GLU A 106 23.23 6.70 -16.89
N ASP A 107 23.96 7.68 -16.38
CA ASP A 107 23.91 8.03 -14.96
C ASP A 107 22.67 8.88 -14.69
N ALA A 108 21.84 8.43 -13.74
CA ALA A 108 20.63 9.12 -13.33
C ALA A 108 20.51 9.14 -11.81
N ALA A 109 19.78 10.11 -11.27
CA ALA A 109 19.45 10.08 -9.85
C ALA A 109 18.48 8.92 -9.54
N LEU A 110 18.61 8.31 -8.36
CA LEU A 110 17.72 7.23 -7.93
C LEU A 110 16.25 7.66 -7.94
N ALA A 111 15.96 8.92 -7.64
CA ALA A 111 14.62 9.50 -7.74
C ALA A 111 14.08 9.48 -9.17
N ASP A 112 14.90 9.80 -10.16
CA ASP A 112 14.52 9.80 -11.58
C ASP A 112 14.30 8.36 -12.07
N CYS A 113 15.16 7.44 -11.64
CA CYS A 113 14.98 6.01 -11.89
C CYS A 113 13.66 5.50 -11.30
N TYR A 114 13.29 5.95 -10.10
CA TYR A 114 12.01 5.61 -9.47
C TYR A 114 10.83 6.17 -10.25
N ALA A 115 10.88 7.43 -10.65
CA ALA A 115 9.82 8.08 -11.41
C ALA A 115 9.61 7.41 -12.79
N ALA A 116 10.69 7.00 -13.45
CA ALA A 116 10.63 6.40 -14.77
C ALA A 116 10.21 4.91 -14.75
N ALA A 117 10.69 4.13 -13.78
CA ALA A 117 10.58 2.66 -13.82
C ALA A 117 10.19 2.00 -12.49
N GLY A 118 9.93 2.78 -11.44
CA GLY A 118 9.41 2.31 -10.16
C GLY A 118 10.43 1.56 -9.29
N PRO A 119 9.94 0.99 -8.14
CA PRO A 119 10.81 0.47 -7.09
C PRO A 119 11.61 -0.78 -7.49
N ALA A 120 11.08 -1.60 -8.39
CA ALA A 120 11.78 -2.80 -8.85
C ALA A 120 13.10 -2.45 -9.57
N ARG A 121 13.07 -1.41 -10.41
CA ARG A 121 14.27 -0.96 -11.13
C ARG A 121 15.24 -0.26 -10.19
N CYS A 122 14.75 0.54 -9.21
CA CYS A 122 15.61 1.12 -8.18
C CYS A 122 16.36 0.05 -7.40
N ARG A 123 15.70 -1.05 -7.02
CA ARG A 123 16.37 -2.19 -6.40
C ARG A 123 17.48 -2.74 -7.27
N GLN A 124 17.21 -2.96 -8.56
CA GLN A 124 18.20 -3.50 -9.49
C GLN A 124 19.39 -2.55 -9.64
N ALA A 125 19.14 -1.26 -9.83
CA ALA A 125 20.20 -0.25 -9.94
C ALA A 125 21.07 -0.17 -8.67
N LEU A 126 20.44 -0.29 -7.48
CA LEU A 126 21.18 -0.34 -6.22
C LEU A 126 22.03 -1.61 -6.07
N MET A 127 21.56 -2.75 -6.58
CA MET A 127 22.33 -4.00 -6.56
C MET A 127 23.53 -3.96 -7.51
N GLU A 128 23.50 -3.11 -8.53
CA GLU A 128 24.63 -2.89 -9.45
C GLU A 128 25.74 -2.04 -8.79
N CYS A 129 25.39 -1.12 -7.88
CA CYS A 129 26.35 -0.20 -7.25
C CYS A 129 26.68 -0.53 -5.79
N LEU A 130 25.87 -1.35 -5.10
CA LEU A 130 26.08 -1.73 -3.72
C LEU A 130 26.15 -3.27 -3.57
N PRO A 131 26.96 -3.81 -2.66
CA PRO A 131 27.07 -5.25 -2.41
C PRO A 131 25.83 -5.77 -1.63
N LEU A 132 24.67 -5.70 -2.26
CA LEU A 132 23.42 -6.19 -1.68
C LEU A 132 23.23 -7.68 -1.97
N PRO A 133 22.56 -8.43 -1.07
CA PRO A 133 22.18 -9.82 -1.30
C PRO A 133 21.27 -9.94 -2.54
N GLU A 134 21.42 -11.02 -3.32
CA GLU A 134 20.61 -11.29 -4.52
C GLU A 134 19.10 -11.39 -4.22
N ASP A 135 18.75 -11.88 -3.03
CA ASP A 135 17.39 -12.00 -2.55
C ASP A 135 16.81 -10.72 -1.95
N THR A 136 17.52 -9.58 -2.07
CA THR A 136 17.01 -8.28 -1.65
C THR A 136 15.62 -8.04 -2.24
N ARG A 137 14.66 -7.70 -1.38
CA ARG A 137 13.28 -7.41 -1.77
C ARG A 137 13.07 -5.91 -1.88
N TYR A 138 11.91 -5.51 -2.40
CA TYR A 138 11.49 -4.11 -2.34
C TYR A 138 10.05 -3.99 -1.84
N LEU A 139 9.75 -2.86 -1.24
CA LEU A 139 8.43 -2.48 -0.76
C LEU A 139 8.17 -1.03 -1.19
N ALA A 140 7.03 -0.79 -1.84
CA ALA A 140 6.58 0.56 -2.15
C ALA A 140 5.50 0.98 -1.14
N LEU A 141 5.74 2.10 -0.46
CA LEU A 141 4.79 2.71 0.47
C LEU A 141 4.26 4.01 -0.13
N SER A 142 2.96 4.07 -0.32
CA SER A 142 2.25 5.32 -0.61
C SER A 142 1.56 5.82 0.66
N GLU A 143 1.13 7.08 0.65
CA GLU A 143 0.32 7.64 1.74
C GLU A 143 -0.90 6.77 2.03
N ALA A 144 -1.62 6.29 1.02
CA ALA A 144 -2.77 5.40 1.18
C ALA A 144 -2.42 4.04 1.83
N VAL A 145 -1.19 3.54 1.67
CA VAL A 145 -0.72 2.34 2.37
C VAL A 145 -0.45 2.67 3.84
N LEU A 146 0.20 3.81 4.11
CA LEU A 146 0.43 4.29 5.47
C LEU A 146 -0.89 4.55 6.22
N GLU A 147 -1.90 5.12 5.55
CA GLU A 147 -3.24 5.30 6.13
C GLU A 147 -3.86 3.98 6.59
N ARG A 148 -3.77 2.94 5.77
CA ARG A 148 -4.29 1.61 6.15
C ARG A 148 -3.53 1.00 7.32
N ILE A 149 -2.22 1.21 7.38
CA ILE A 149 -1.39 0.72 8.49
C ILE A 149 -1.73 1.50 9.77
N THR A 150 -1.74 2.83 9.71
CA THR A 150 -2.05 3.67 10.88
C THR A 150 -3.50 3.52 11.36
N ALA A 151 -4.44 3.25 10.46
CA ALA A 151 -5.81 2.92 10.83
C ALA A 151 -5.91 1.61 11.64
N ARG A 152 -5.02 0.65 11.37
CA ARG A 152 -5.01 -0.65 12.04
C ARG A 152 -4.18 -0.65 13.33
N TYR A 153 -3.01 -0.01 13.32
CA TYR A 153 -2.03 -0.11 14.40
C TYR A 153 -1.85 1.21 15.18
N GLY A 154 -2.57 2.25 14.78
CA GLY A 154 -2.45 3.59 15.36
C GLY A 154 -1.38 4.46 14.68
N PRO A 155 -1.28 5.74 15.09
CA PRO A 155 -0.31 6.69 14.55
C PRO A 155 1.13 6.24 14.85
N VAL A 156 2.08 6.60 13.98
CA VAL A 156 3.49 6.29 14.17
C VAL A 156 4.03 7.13 15.33
N ARG A 157 4.41 6.50 16.43
CA ARG A 157 4.87 7.16 17.65
C ARG A 157 6.38 7.37 17.60
N VAL A 158 6.82 8.57 17.24
CA VAL A 158 8.22 8.92 17.04
C VAL A 158 8.69 9.98 18.01
N GLY A 159 9.93 9.83 18.48
CA GLY A 159 10.66 10.86 19.20
C GLY A 159 11.84 11.35 18.37
N PHE A 160 11.96 12.67 18.18
CA PHE A 160 13.01 13.27 17.37
C PHE A 160 14.21 13.72 18.20
N SER A 161 14.27 13.35 19.47
CA SER A 161 15.39 13.67 20.34
C SER A 161 16.71 13.15 19.78
N GLY A 162 17.68 14.04 19.58
CA GLY A 162 18.96 13.70 18.96
C GLY A 162 18.96 13.64 17.43
N ALA A 163 17.80 13.68 16.77
CA ALA A 163 17.72 13.72 15.31
C ALA A 163 17.72 15.15 14.77
N MET A 164 17.02 16.06 15.43
CA MET A 164 16.90 17.47 15.05
C MET A 164 16.92 18.36 16.28
N THR A 165 17.31 19.61 16.10
CA THR A 165 17.21 20.63 17.14
C THR A 165 15.76 21.08 17.37
N ALA A 166 15.46 21.66 18.53
CA ALA A 166 14.14 22.17 18.83
C ALA A 166 13.67 23.25 17.83
N GLY A 167 14.58 24.10 17.35
CA GLY A 167 14.25 25.13 16.36
C GLY A 167 13.91 24.53 14.98
N GLU A 168 14.60 23.48 14.57
CA GLU A 168 14.30 22.75 13.34
C GLU A 168 12.97 22.02 13.43
N LEU A 169 12.69 21.34 14.55
CA LEU A 169 11.42 20.66 14.78
C LEU A 169 10.23 21.63 14.76
N ALA A 170 10.40 22.83 15.34
CA ALA A 170 9.36 23.85 15.36
C ALA A 170 8.94 24.28 13.93
N ARG A 171 9.85 24.24 12.93
CA ARG A 171 9.53 24.52 11.52
C ARG A 171 8.53 23.52 10.93
N TYR A 172 8.54 22.29 11.45
CA TYR A 172 7.58 21.23 11.07
C TYR A 172 6.40 21.14 12.04
N GLY A 173 6.22 22.11 12.93
CA GLY A 173 5.17 22.11 13.95
C GLY A 173 5.35 21.01 15.00
N ARG A 174 6.60 20.62 15.27
CA ARG A 174 6.94 19.50 16.16
C ARG A 174 7.80 19.95 17.34
N ASP A 175 7.86 19.10 18.36
CA ASP A 175 8.76 19.25 19.51
C ASP A 175 9.62 17.98 19.70
N SER A 176 10.47 17.98 20.72
CA SER A 176 11.38 16.86 21.01
C SER A 176 10.71 15.67 21.73
N ARG A 177 9.44 15.80 22.15
CA ARG A 177 8.73 14.73 22.84
C ARG A 177 8.31 13.64 21.86
N VAL A 178 7.97 12.46 22.39
CA VAL A 178 7.36 11.40 21.59
C VAL A 178 5.97 11.84 21.16
N GLN A 179 5.72 11.85 19.86
CA GLN A 179 4.48 12.29 19.25
C GLN A 179 3.94 11.22 18.32
N GLY A 180 2.61 11.17 18.19
CA GLY A 180 1.95 10.38 17.16
C GLY A 180 1.91 11.15 15.84
N LEU A 181 2.45 10.57 14.79
CA LEU A 181 2.32 11.09 13.43
C LEU A 181 1.17 10.37 12.73
N SER A 182 0.26 11.13 12.14
CA SER A 182 -0.71 10.59 11.17
C SER A 182 0.02 10.03 9.93
N ALA A 183 -0.70 9.31 9.08
CA ALA A 183 -0.13 8.80 7.83
C ALA A 183 0.46 9.92 6.94
N ALA A 184 -0.28 11.02 6.76
CA ALA A 184 0.17 12.15 5.96
C ALA A 184 1.41 12.83 6.56
N GLU A 185 1.45 12.99 7.88
CA GLU A 185 2.62 13.57 8.56
C GLU A 185 3.84 12.66 8.48
N ALA A 186 3.67 11.35 8.72
CA ALA A 186 4.75 10.38 8.54
C ALA A 186 5.26 10.35 7.10
N HIS A 187 4.34 10.34 6.12
CA HIS A 187 4.67 10.40 4.71
C HIS A 187 5.47 11.67 4.36
N GLY A 188 5.03 12.83 4.86
CA GLY A 188 5.72 14.10 4.67
C GLY A 188 7.18 14.09 5.21
N PHE A 189 7.41 13.47 6.36
CA PHE A 189 8.77 13.28 6.88
C PHE A 189 9.61 12.33 6.03
N LEU A 190 9.00 11.32 5.46
CA LEU A 190 9.69 10.32 4.64
C LEU A 190 10.05 10.83 3.23
N THR A 191 9.26 11.76 2.68
CA THR A 191 9.39 12.22 1.28
C THR A 191 9.74 13.72 1.16
N GLY A 192 9.16 14.59 1.97
CA GLY A 192 9.20 16.04 1.74
C GLY A 192 10.41 16.78 2.29
N MET A 193 11.22 16.15 3.14
CA MET A 193 12.30 16.88 3.85
C MET A 193 13.47 17.33 2.97
N ASP A 194 13.68 16.72 1.82
CA ASP A 194 14.82 17.06 0.96
C ASP A 194 14.69 18.44 0.30
N ALA A 195 13.48 18.99 0.23
CA ALA A 195 13.23 20.36 -0.23
C ALA A 195 13.66 21.45 0.77
N ASP A 196 13.79 21.13 2.06
CA ASP A 196 14.17 22.11 3.08
C ASP A 196 15.70 22.27 3.15
N ALA A 197 16.24 23.20 2.37
CA ALA A 197 17.66 23.51 2.35
C ALA A 197 18.16 24.17 3.65
N VAL A 198 17.29 24.67 4.53
CA VAL A 198 17.65 25.33 5.79
C VAL A 198 18.06 24.32 6.85
N VAL A 199 17.44 23.14 6.86
CA VAL A 199 17.79 22.05 7.79
C VAL A 199 18.96 21.24 7.21
N PRO A 200 20.04 21.02 7.97
CA PRO A 200 21.18 20.23 7.51
C PRO A 200 20.77 18.84 7.03
N GLN A 201 21.37 18.37 5.93
CA GLN A 201 21.07 17.06 5.37
C GLN A 201 21.17 15.91 6.39
N ALA A 202 22.19 15.96 7.26
CA ALA A 202 22.39 14.97 8.32
C ALA A 202 21.18 14.91 9.28
N HIS A 203 20.63 16.06 9.66
CA HIS A 203 19.46 16.13 10.56
C HIS A 203 18.20 15.63 9.86
N ARG A 204 18.03 15.96 8.58
CA ARG A 204 16.91 15.42 7.77
C ARG A 204 16.99 13.91 7.64
N ALA A 205 18.17 13.37 7.38
CA ALA A 205 18.40 11.92 7.33
C ALA A 205 18.13 11.25 8.69
N ALA A 206 18.60 11.87 9.80
CA ALA A 206 18.35 11.38 11.15
C ALA A 206 16.87 11.39 11.51
N ALA A 207 16.12 12.42 11.13
CA ALA A 207 14.68 12.48 11.35
C ALA A 207 13.92 11.40 10.57
N ARG A 208 14.27 11.18 9.29
CA ARG A 208 13.72 10.06 8.50
C ARG A 208 14.06 8.73 9.15
N GLY A 209 15.28 8.54 9.61
CA GLY A 209 15.70 7.35 10.34
C GLY A 209 14.86 7.11 11.60
N ALA A 210 14.57 8.16 12.37
CA ALA A 210 13.73 8.08 13.56
C ALA A 210 12.28 7.66 13.22
N VAL A 211 11.71 8.19 12.13
CA VAL A 211 10.36 7.78 11.68
C VAL A 211 10.37 6.31 11.23
N TRP A 212 11.38 5.88 10.47
CA TRP A 212 11.51 4.48 10.05
C TRP A 212 11.72 3.53 11.24
N ASP A 213 12.60 3.87 12.17
CA ASP A 213 12.83 3.06 13.37
C ASP A 213 11.53 2.89 14.18
N ALA A 214 10.83 4.00 14.40
CA ALA A 214 9.54 3.98 15.09
C ALA A 214 8.49 3.13 14.33
N PHE A 215 8.41 3.28 13.01
CA PHE A 215 7.50 2.52 12.16
C PHE A 215 7.77 1.02 12.23
N PHE A 216 9.03 0.61 12.10
CA PHE A 216 9.38 -0.82 12.15
C PHE A 216 9.15 -1.39 13.54
N ARG A 217 9.59 -0.72 14.61
CA ARG A 217 9.37 -1.19 15.99
C ARG A 217 7.90 -1.33 16.36
N GLN A 218 7.05 -0.45 15.84
CA GLN A 218 5.62 -0.47 16.14
C GLN A 218 4.86 -1.54 15.35
N ASN A 219 5.31 -1.88 14.15
CA ASN A 219 4.55 -2.72 13.22
C ASN A 219 5.16 -4.10 12.98
N LEU A 220 6.39 -4.32 13.43
CA LEU A 220 7.03 -5.63 13.42
C LEU A 220 7.14 -6.10 14.88
N ASP A 221 6.47 -7.21 15.20
CA ASP A 221 6.76 -7.98 16.41
C ASP A 221 8.13 -8.66 16.19
N LEU A 222 9.18 -7.97 16.65
CA LEU A 222 10.55 -8.46 16.62
C LEU A 222 10.89 -9.11 17.95
#